data_7edc79bebb3ce044e6a2d253c03fd4cd
#
_entry.id   7edc79bebb3ce044e6a2d253c03fd4cd
#
_cell.length_a   1.000
_cell.length_b   1.000
_cell.length_c   1.000
_cell.angle_alpha   90.00
_cell.angle_beta   90.00
_cell.angle_gamma   90.00
#
_symmetry.space_group_name_H-M   'P 1'
#
loop_
_entity.id
_entity.type
_entity.pdbx_description
1 polymer ?
#
loop_
_entity_poly.entity_id
_entity_poly.type
_entity_poly.pdbx_seq_one_letter_code
_entity_poly.pdbx_strand_id
1 'polypeptide(L)'
;CENFVFGHVADEGILTRAEAGRLLRYRRTIDADGGRGGGGVRVFCDIQKKHASHAITGDLSIADIAEGAEFFGADGLIVTGAATGKSTSIEDVREVRGVTRLPLLVGSGVTERDGAALLEIADGLIVGSSIKVGGSWRNPVDAQRARRLVRAVRGR
;
A
#
# COMPACT_ATOMS: atom_id res chain seq x y z
N CYS A 1 -6.00 -4.72 -1.39
CA CYS A 1 -7.24 -4.74 -0.59
C CYS A 1 -7.19 -3.57 0.41
N GLU A 2 -8.23 -2.76 0.46
CA GLU A 2 -8.27 -1.53 1.27
C GLU A 2 -8.94 -1.71 2.65
N ASN A 3 -9.65 -2.80 2.86
CA ASN A 3 -10.34 -3.14 4.12
C ASN A 3 -10.07 -4.58 4.55
N PHE A 4 -8.81 -4.98 4.50
CA PHE A 4 -8.40 -6.35 4.82
C PHE A 4 -8.62 -6.67 6.30
N VAL A 5 -8.11 -5.82 7.19
CA VAL A 5 -8.36 -5.85 8.63
C VAL A 5 -8.97 -4.55 9.09
N PHE A 6 -9.70 -4.59 10.19
CA PHE A 6 -10.42 -3.46 10.79
C PHE A 6 -11.46 -2.82 9.85
N GLY A 7 -12.19 -1.87 10.36
CA GLY A 7 -13.15 -1.06 9.63
C GLY A 7 -12.73 0.41 9.60
N HIS A 8 -13.24 1.16 8.63
CA HIS A 8 -13.03 2.61 8.54
C HIS A 8 -14.19 3.28 7.79
N VAL A 9 -14.21 4.61 7.78
CA VAL A 9 -15.16 5.41 7.01
C VAL A 9 -14.42 5.99 5.80
N ALA A 10 -14.80 5.58 4.60
CA ALA A 10 -14.20 6.05 3.36
C ALA A 10 -15.11 7.02 2.61
N ASP A 11 -14.63 7.62 1.54
CA ASP A 11 -15.41 8.49 0.66
C ASP A 11 -16.55 7.76 -0.05
N GLU A 12 -16.44 6.45 -0.25
CA GLU A 12 -17.53 5.59 -0.76
C GLU A 12 -18.51 5.07 0.30
N GLY A 13 -18.27 5.33 1.59
CA GLY A 13 -19.17 4.94 2.68
C GLY A 13 -18.48 4.26 3.86
N ILE A 14 -19.29 3.65 4.74
CA ILE A 14 -18.81 3.00 5.96
C ILE A 14 -18.42 1.55 5.65
N LEU A 15 -17.14 1.22 5.79
CA LEU A 15 -16.58 -0.11 5.63
C LEU A 15 -16.36 -0.74 7.01
N THR A 16 -17.43 -1.27 7.59
CA THR A 16 -17.41 -1.87 8.94
C THR A 16 -16.91 -3.31 8.98
N ARG A 17 -16.83 -3.96 7.81
CA ARG A 17 -16.52 -5.37 7.72
C ARG A 17 -15.11 -5.58 7.17
N ALA A 18 -14.24 -6.16 7.98
CA ALA A 18 -12.94 -6.64 7.53
C ALA A 18 -13.11 -7.86 6.59
N GLU A 19 -12.40 -7.86 5.47
CA GLU A 19 -12.60 -8.86 4.40
C GLU A 19 -11.56 -10.01 4.41
N ALA A 20 -10.53 -9.98 5.28
CA ALA A 20 -9.46 -10.96 5.29
C ALA A 20 -9.96 -12.42 5.23
N GLY A 21 -10.78 -12.81 6.19
CA GLY A 21 -11.24 -14.19 6.28
C GLY A 21 -12.10 -14.64 5.09
N ARG A 22 -12.94 -13.75 4.55
CA ARG A 22 -13.76 -14.03 3.38
C ARG A 22 -12.93 -14.12 2.11
N LEU A 23 -12.04 -13.15 1.90
CA LEU A 23 -11.16 -13.08 0.73
C LEU A 23 -10.23 -14.29 0.66
N LEU A 24 -9.60 -14.66 1.78
CA LEU A 24 -8.67 -15.79 1.81
C LEU A 24 -9.37 -17.14 1.62
N ARG A 25 -10.57 -17.32 2.19
CA ARG A 25 -11.38 -18.52 1.90
C ARG A 25 -11.80 -18.59 0.43
N TYR A 26 -12.23 -17.46 -0.15
CA TYR A 26 -12.57 -17.41 -1.58
C TYR A 26 -11.34 -17.72 -2.45
N ARG A 27 -10.19 -17.11 -2.17
CA ARG A 27 -8.92 -17.40 -2.85
C ARG A 27 -8.61 -18.90 -2.88
N ARG A 28 -8.80 -19.57 -1.75
CA ARG A 28 -8.62 -21.03 -1.64
C ARG A 28 -9.65 -21.83 -2.43
N THR A 29 -10.91 -21.41 -2.42
CA THR A 29 -11.99 -22.08 -3.15
C THR A 29 -11.75 -22.13 -4.66
N ILE A 30 -11.07 -21.12 -5.21
CA ILE A 30 -10.74 -21.04 -6.65
C ILE A 30 -9.31 -21.49 -6.95
N ASP A 31 -8.66 -22.22 -6.03
CA ASP A 31 -7.27 -22.70 -6.13
C ASP A 31 -6.23 -21.60 -6.44
N ALA A 32 -6.52 -20.37 -6.06
CA ALA A 32 -5.66 -19.20 -6.29
C ALA A 32 -4.72 -18.89 -5.11
N ASP A 33 -4.63 -19.78 -4.11
CA ASP A 33 -3.73 -19.65 -2.96
C ASP A 33 -2.32 -20.21 -3.20
N GLY A 34 -2.09 -20.85 -4.36
CA GLY A 34 -0.81 -21.45 -4.73
C GLY A 34 -0.60 -22.88 -4.22
N GLY A 35 -1.63 -23.51 -3.64
CA GLY A 35 -1.51 -24.78 -2.90
C GLY A 35 -1.10 -25.99 -3.71
N ARG A 36 -1.37 -26.10 -5.00
CA ARG A 36 -1.07 -27.30 -5.81
C ARG A 36 -0.14 -27.07 -7.01
N GLY A 37 0.20 -25.85 -7.36
CA GLY A 37 0.94 -25.55 -8.59
C GLY A 37 1.99 -24.44 -8.51
N GLY A 38 2.21 -23.88 -7.34
CA GLY A 38 3.19 -22.79 -7.12
C GLY A 38 2.88 -21.54 -7.92
N GLY A 39 2.28 -20.52 -7.37
CA GLY A 39 1.96 -19.27 -8.05
C GLY A 39 0.53 -18.83 -7.79
N GLY A 40 0.21 -18.52 -6.55
CA GLY A 40 -1.11 -17.98 -6.18
C GLY A 40 -1.24 -16.49 -6.42
N VAL A 41 -2.46 -15.99 -6.38
CA VAL A 41 -2.76 -14.56 -6.35
C VAL A 41 -2.35 -14.00 -4.99
N ARG A 42 -1.43 -13.06 -4.97
CA ARG A 42 -0.97 -12.40 -3.75
C ARG A 42 -1.93 -11.29 -3.34
N VAL A 43 -2.18 -11.17 -2.04
CA VAL A 43 -3.03 -10.14 -1.45
C VAL A 43 -2.16 -9.11 -0.74
N PHE A 44 -2.02 -7.93 -1.35
CA PHE A 44 -1.39 -6.78 -0.73
C PHE A 44 -2.47 -5.89 -0.11
N CYS A 45 -2.24 -5.45 1.12
CA CYS A 45 -3.21 -4.71 1.90
C CYS A 45 -2.75 -3.26 2.09
N ASP A 46 -3.62 -2.32 1.73
CA ASP A 46 -3.48 -0.93 2.18
C ASP A 46 -3.88 -0.89 3.66
N ILE A 47 -2.92 -0.59 4.54
CA ILE A 47 -3.14 -0.67 5.99
C ILE A 47 -3.81 0.57 6.56
N GLN A 48 -3.69 1.71 5.90
CA GLN A 48 -4.46 2.92 6.18
C GLN A 48 -4.89 3.56 4.87
N LYS A 49 -6.08 3.20 4.39
CA LYS A 49 -6.62 3.72 3.13
C LYS A 49 -6.64 5.26 3.13
N LYS A 50 -6.11 5.87 2.07
CA LYS A 50 -6.27 7.30 1.82
C LYS A 50 -7.74 7.67 1.57
N HIS A 51 -8.10 8.94 1.74
CA HIS A 51 -9.49 9.44 1.63
C HIS A 51 -10.45 8.70 2.57
N ALA A 52 -10.00 8.38 3.77
CA ALA A 52 -10.77 7.71 4.78
C ALA A 52 -10.57 8.37 6.15
N SER A 53 -11.55 8.20 7.03
CA SER A 53 -11.45 8.50 8.44
C SER A 53 -11.22 7.20 9.21
N HIS A 54 -10.12 7.15 9.96
CA HIS A 54 -9.77 6.02 10.81
C HIS A 54 -10.19 6.25 12.27
N ALA A 55 -11.22 7.09 12.50
CA ALA A 55 -11.65 7.47 13.85
C ALA A 55 -12.09 6.27 14.71
N ILE A 56 -12.66 5.22 14.10
CA ILE A 56 -13.08 4.00 14.83
C ILE A 56 -11.90 3.09 15.21
N THR A 57 -10.73 3.34 14.70
CA THR A 57 -9.47 2.66 15.02
C THR A 57 -8.40 3.66 15.45
N GLY A 58 -8.81 4.83 15.93
CA GLY A 58 -7.91 5.91 16.33
C GLY A 58 -7.06 5.62 17.56
N ASP A 59 -7.35 4.53 18.25
CA ASP A 59 -6.57 3.95 19.34
C ASP A 59 -5.46 2.99 18.89
N LEU A 60 -5.41 2.67 17.57
CA LEU A 60 -4.40 1.80 16.99
C LEU A 60 -3.34 2.62 16.27
N SER A 61 -2.07 2.26 16.46
CA SER A 61 -0.97 2.73 15.62
C SER A 61 -1.01 2.08 14.23
N ILE A 62 -0.26 2.63 13.29
CA ILE A 62 -0.10 2.00 11.97
C ILE A 62 0.63 0.65 12.09
N ALA A 63 1.49 0.49 13.10
CA ALA A 63 2.15 -0.78 13.41
C ALA A 63 1.15 -1.84 13.88
N ASP A 64 0.21 -1.51 14.76
CA ASP A 64 -0.82 -2.46 15.22
C ASP A 64 -1.67 -2.96 14.05
N ILE A 65 -2.00 -2.07 13.11
CA ILE A 65 -2.76 -2.44 11.92
C ILE A 65 -1.93 -3.34 10.99
N ALA A 66 -0.63 -3.07 10.86
CA ALA A 66 0.28 -3.88 10.06
C ALA A 66 0.44 -5.30 10.65
N GLU A 67 0.65 -5.41 11.96
CA GLU A 67 0.70 -6.71 12.66
C GLU A 67 -0.62 -7.48 12.50
N GLY A 68 -1.76 -6.79 12.61
CA GLY A 68 -3.07 -7.39 12.36
C GLY A 68 -3.20 -7.93 10.94
N ALA A 69 -2.75 -7.18 9.93
CA ALA A 69 -2.81 -7.63 8.53
C ALA A 69 -1.90 -8.84 8.28
N GLU A 70 -0.69 -8.87 8.84
CA GLU A 70 0.22 -10.01 8.77
C GLU A 70 -0.37 -11.23 9.47
N PHE A 71 -0.90 -11.07 10.70
CA PHE A 71 -1.55 -12.13 11.45
C PHE A 71 -2.73 -12.78 10.69
N PHE A 72 -3.52 -11.98 9.98
CA PHE A 72 -4.63 -12.47 9.17
C PHE A 72 -4.22 -12.99 7.78
N GLY A 73 -2.91 -13.05 7.46
CA GLY A 73 -2.39 -13.71 6.28
C GLY A 73 -2.32 -12.85 5.02
N ALA A 74 -2.04 -11.55 5.16
CA ALA A 74 -1.63 -10.73 4.04
C ALA A 74 -0.33 -11.25 3.42
N ASP A 75 -0.18 -11.14 2.10
CA ASP A 75 1.07 -11.49 1.40
C ASP A 75 2.02 -10.30 1.26
N GLY A 76 1.58 -9.11 1.58
CA GLY A 76 2.33 -7.87 1.58
C GLY A 76 1.50 -6.69 2.06
N LEU A 77 2.17 -5.60 2.41
CA LEU A 77 1.54 -4.39 2.93
C LEU A 77 1.80 -3.20 2.02
N ILE A 78 0.87 -2.26 2.02
CA ILE A 78 0.99 -0.99 1.31
C ILE A 78 0.77 0.14 2.31
N VAL A 79 1.74 1.04 2.42
CA VAL A 79 1.61 2.31 3.16
C VAL A 79 1.33 3.41 2.16
N THR A 80 0.26 4.17 2.37
CA THR A 80 -0.14 5.27 1.48
C THR A 80 -0.19 6.59 2.24
N GLY A 81 0.00 7.71 1.52
CA GLY A 81 -0.21 9.04 2.11
C GLY A 81 -1.69 9.31 2.40
N ALA A 82 -1.96 10.25 3.29
CA ALA A 82 -3.30 10.60 3.75
C ALA A 82 -4.28 11.06 2.64
N ALA A 83 -3.77 11.54 1.50
CA ALA A 83 -4.57 11.97 0.36
C ALA A 83 -3.79 11.86 -0.96
N THR A 84 -4.51 11.88 -2.10
CA THR A 84 -3.89 11.85 -3.43
C THR A 84 -2.89 13.01 -3.58
N GLY A 85 -1.63 12.69 -3.90
CA GLY A 85 -0.55 13.67 -4.08
C GLY A 85 0.11 14.16 -2.78
N LYS A 86 -0.36 13.77 -1.60
CA LYS A 86 0.40 13.93 -0.36
C LYS A 86 1.39 12.79 -0.22
N SER A 87 2.63 13.13 0.09
CA SER A 87 3.69 12.15 0.33
C SER A 87 3.34 11.26 1.50
N THR A 88 3.70 9.98 1.38
CA THR A 88 3.69 9.05 2.50
C THR A 88 4.75 9.49 3.50
N SER A 89 4.44 9.44 4.79
CA SER A 89 5.41 9.72 5.85
C SER A 89 6.49 8.64 5.86
N ILE A 90 7.74 9.05 5.87
CA ILE A 90 8.88 8.12 6.02
C ILE A 90 8.83 7.45 7.40
N GLU A 91 8.36 8.16 8.39
CA GLU A 91 8.19 7.68 9.75
C GLU A 91 7.19 6.53 9.79
N ASP A 92 6.02 6.66 9.15
CA ASP A 92 5.02 5.59 9.05
C ASP A 92 5.60 4.34 8.36
N VAL A 93 6.37 4.54 7.27
CA VAL A 93 7.02 3.42 6.56
C VAL A 93 8.05 2.72 7.45
N ARG A 94 8.82 3.47 8.26
CA ARG A 94 9.77 2.90 9.23
C ARG A 94 9.06 2.15 10.36
N GLU A 95 7.98 2.71 10.88
CA GLU A 95 7.18 2.10 11.94
C GLU A 95 6.65 0.74 11.47
N VAL A 96 6.03 0.70 10.29
CA VAL A 96 5.55 -0.55 9.68
C VAL A 96 6.70 -1.52 9.41
N ARG A 97 7.83 -1.06 8.86
CA ARG A 97 8.99 -1.93 8.62
C ARG A 97 9.55 -2.53 9.90
N GLY A 98 9.42 -1.83 11.02
CA GLY A 98 9.87 -2.30 12.33
C GLY A 98 9.14 -3.55 12.82
N VAL A 99 7.90 -3.75 12.43
CA VAL A 99 7.01 -4.82 12.95
C VAL A 99 6.73 -5.94 11.95
N THR A 100 7.07 -5.79 10.66
CA THR A 100 6.79 -6.81 9.64
C THR A 100 8.02 -7.19 8.82
N ARG A 101 8.01 -8.43 8.31
CA ARG A 101 8.97 -8.92 7.29
C ARG A 101 8.32 -9.14 5.93
N LEU A 102 7.03 -8.90 5.83
CA LEU A 102 6.33 -9.00 4.55
C LEU A 102 6.86 -7.99 3.53
N PRO A 103 6.70 -8.25 2.22
CA PRO A 103 6.91 -7.25 1.20
C PRO A 103 6.14 -5.96 1.52
N LEU A 104 6.86 -4.84 1.59
CA LEU A 104 6.32 -3.53 1.93
C LEU A 104 6.39 -2.60 0.72
N LEU A 105 5.25 -2.13 0.26
CA LEU A 105 5.16 -1.17 -0.83
C LEU A 105 4.76 0.20 -0.28
N VAL A 106 5.29 1.24 -0.89
CA VAL A 106 4.85 2.61 -0.63
C VAL A 106 4.06 3.11 -1.82
N GLY A 107 2.84 3.54 -1.57
CA GLY A 107 1.94 4.11 -2.56
C GLY A 107 1.61 5.58 -2.27
N SER A 108 1.14 6.28 -3.29
CA SER A 108 0.70 7.68 -3.22
C SER A 108 1.82 8.72 -2.95
N GLY A 109 1.79 9.78 -3.73
CA GLY A 109 2.66 10.94 -3.53
C GLY A 109 4.15 10.73 -3.84
N VAL A 110 4.59 9.55 -4.21
CA VAL A 110 6.00 9.26 -4.51
C VAL A 110 6.50 10.10 -5.69
N THR A 111 7.66 10.73 -5.49
CA THR A 111 8.31 11.58 -6.47
C THR A 111 9.77 11.18 -6.70
N GLU A 112 10.44 11.82 -7.67
CA GLU A 112 11.88 11.63 -7.88
C GLU A 112 12.75 12.11 -6.71
N ARG A 113 12.20 12.93 -5.79
CA ARG A 113 12.93 13.48 -4.64
C ARG A 113 13.00 12.51 -3.47
N ASP A 114 11.91 11.79 -3.22
CA ASP A 114 11.72 10.92 -2.04
C ASP A 114 11.82 9.42 -2.36
N GLY A 115 11.63 9.03 -3.63
CA GLY A 115 11.59 7.64 -4.02
C GLY A 115 12.82 6.83 -3.63
N ALA A 116 14.02 7.43 -3.70
CA ALA A 116 15.25 6.75 -3.31
C ALA A 116 15.32 6.49 -1.80
N ALA A 117 14.94 7.48 -0.97
CA ALA A 117 14.91 7.33 0.49
C ALA A 117 13.83 6.32 0.94
N LEU A 118 12.69 6.29 0.27
CA LEU A 118 11.63 5.32 0.54
C LEU A 118 12.08 3.88 0.21
N LEU A 119 12.85 3.67 -0.87
CA LEU A 119 13.40 2.34 -1.22
C LEU A 119 14.53 1.86 -0.30
N GLU A 120 15.04 2.68 0.62
CA GLU A 120 15.93 2.20 1.68
C GLU A 120 15.18 1.39 2.75
N ILE A 121 13.86 1.58 2.84
CA ILE A 121 13.01 1.01 3.88
C ILE A 121 12.01 0.02 3.28
N ALA A 122 11.43 0.37 2.14
CA ALA A 122 10.41 -0.41 1.44
C ALA A 122 10.98 -1.24 0.29
N ASP A 123 10.29 -2.30 -0.08
CA ASP A 123 10.68 -3.22 -1.15
C ASP A 123 10.24 -2.72 -2.54
N GLY A 124 9.33 -1.74 -2.61
CA GLY A 124 8.86 -1.20 -3.87
C GLY A 124 7.99 0.05 -3.75
N LEU A 125 7.75 0.70 -4.89
CA LEU A 125 7.00 1.93 -4.99
C LEU A 125 5.86 1.80 -5.99
N ILE A 126 4.68 2.29 -5.63
CA ILE A 126 3.53 2.45 -6.51
C ILE A 126 3.46 3.92 -6.91
N VAL A 127 3.77 4.21 -8.18
CA VAL A 127 3.89 5.59 -8.66
C VAL A 127 2.79 5.90 -9.68
N GLY A 128 2.08 6.98 -9.45
CA GLY A 128 1.00 7.45 -10.32
C GLY A 128 1.22 8.86 -10.84
N SER A 129 0.69 9.86 -10.17
CA SER A 129 0.59 11.25 -10.64
C SER A 129 1.94 11.88 -11.02
N SER A 130 3.00 11.61 -10.27
CA SER A 130 4.31 12.23 -10.48
C SER A 130 4.95 11.93 -11.85
N ILE A 131 4.61 10.79 -12.47
CA ILE A 131 5.09 10.42 -13.82
C ILE A 131 4.15 10.83 -14.95
N LYS A 132 3.07 11.53 -14.64
CA LYS A 132 2.09 11.99 -15.64
C LYS A 132 2.33 13.43 -16.04
N VAL A 133 1.82 13.82 -17.21
CA VAL A 133 1.91 15.20 -17.71
C VAL A 133 1.35 16.18 -16.68
N GLY A 134 2.13 17.20 -16.35
CA GLY A 134 1.79 18.19 -15.34
C GLY A 134 1.61 17.66 -13.91
N GLY A 135 1.95 16.39 -13.63
CA GLY A 135 1.75 15.78 -12.31
C GLY A 135 0.29 15.49 -11.96
N SER A 136 -0.61 15.54 -12.93
CA SER A 136 -2.05 15.28 -12.73
C SER A 136 -2.39 13.82 -13.02
N TRP A 137 -3.12 13.18 -12.08
CA TRP A 137 -3.54 11.80 -12.21
C TRP A 137 -4.43 11.53 -13.44
N ARG A 138 -5.15 12.55 -13.94
CA ARG A 138 -6.03 12.47 -15.11
C ARG A 138 -5.28 12.44 -16.44
N ASN A 139 -4.03 12.93 -16.44
CA ASN A 139 -3.26 13.08 -17.67
C ASN A 139 -2.54 11.77 -18.04
N PRO A 140 -2.12 11.61 -19.31
CA PRO A 140 -1.33 10.47 -19.75
C PRO A 140 0.06 10.46 -19.09
N VAL A 141 0.73 9.31 -19.16
CA VAL A 141 2.11 9.16 -18.69
C VAL A 141 3.05 9.99 -19.56
N ASP A 142 3.93 10.74 -18.91
CA ASP A 142 5.05 11.45 -19.51
C ASP A 142 6.31 10.59 -19.41
N ALA A 143 6.78 10.11 -20.55
CA ALA A 143 7.93 9.21 -20.62
C ALA A 143 9.22 9.84 -20.06
N GLN A 144 9.40 11.17 -20.16
CA GLN A 144 10.57 11.84 -19.60
C GLN A 144 10.50 11.88 -18.07
N ARG A 145 9.34 12.19 -17.50
CA ARG A 145 9.12 12.16 -16.04
C ARG A 145 9.33 10.74 -15.49
N ALA A 146 8.78 9.73 -16.17
CA ALA A 146 8.98 8.33 -15.79
C ALA A 146 10.47 7.94 -15.81
N ARG A 147 11.21 8.31 -16.85
CA ARG A 147 12.66 8.05 -16.94
C ARG A 147 13.45 8.77 -15.85
N ARG A 148 13.10 10.02 -15.52
CA ARG A 148 13.76 10.76 -14.42
C ARG A 148 13.56 10.04 -13.08
N LEU A 149 12.32 9.65 -12.77
CA LEU A 149 12.03 8.89 -11.54
C LEU A 149 12.86 7.60 -11.50
N VAL A 150 12.81 6.78 -12.55
CA VAL A 150 13.56 5.51 -12.61
C VAL A 150 15.07 5.73 -12.41
N ARG A 151 15.64 6.79 -13.00
CA ARG A 151 17.05 7.14 -12.77
C ARG A 151 17.32 7.55 -11.33
N ALA A 152 16.45 8.37 -10.74
CA ALA A 152 16.58 8.82 -9.35
C ALA A 152 16.57 7.66 -8.34
N VAL A 153 15.74 6.64 -8.58
CA VAL A 153 15.63 5.49 -7.67
C VAL A 153 16.62 4.36 -7.97
N ARG A 154 17.14 4.25 -9.21
CA ARG A 154 18.13 3.23 -9.62
C ARG A 154 19.56 3.74 -9.64
N GLY A 155 19.79 5.02 -9.53
CA GLY A 155 21.11 5.67 -9.62
C GLY A 155 22.00 5.46 -8.40
N ARG A 156 21.80 4.34 -7.70
CA ARG A 156 22.63 3.88 -6.59
C ARG A 156 23.42 2.64 -6.98
#